data_b318e77d5442d915f4c551b55f770bad
#
_entry.id   b318e77d5442d915f4c551b55f770bad
#
_cell.length_a   1.000
_cell.length_b   1.000
_cell.length_c   1.000
_cell.angle_alpha   90.00
_cell.angle_beta   90.00
_cell.angle_gamma   90.00
#
_symmetry.space_group_name_H-M   'P 1'
#
loop_
_entity.id
_entity.type
_entity.pdbx_description
1 polymer ?
#
loop_
_entity_poly.entity_id
_entity_poly.type
_entity_poly.pdbx_seq_one_letter_code
_entity_poly.pdbx_strand_id
1 'polypeptide(L)'
;IFSSVAKDAKECVQECVSEFISFITSEASERCHQEKRKTINGEDILFAMSTLGFDSYVEPLKLYLQKFREVNKISASDTPNQS
;
A
#
# COMPACT_ATOMS: atom_id res chain seq x y z
N ILE A 1 -12.46 18.60 -3.25
CA ILE A 1 -11.42 19.04 -2.31
C ILE A 1 -10.16 19.48 -3.07
N PHE A 2 -9.72 18.65 -3.98
CA PHE A 2 -8.49 18.94 -4.71
C PHE A 2 -8.58 20.16 -5.61
N SER A 3 -9.79 20.52 -6.01
CA SER A 3 -9.98 21.66 -6.93
C SER A 3 -9.68 23.02 -6.27
N SER A 4 -9.70 23.07 -4.94
CA SER A 4 -9.39 24.32 -4.24
C SER A 4 -7.94 24.42 -3.80
N VAL A 5 -7.10 23.48 -4.24
CA VAL A 5 -5.68 23.46 -3.91
C VAL A 5 -4.89 24.07 -5.06
N ALA A 6 -3.97 24.95 -4.75
CA ALA A 6 -3.14 25.61 -5.77
C ALA A 6 -2.30 24.59 -6.53
N LYS A 7 -1.92 24.95 -7.76
CA LYS A 7 -1.18 24.04 -8.64
C LYS A 7 0.14 23.58 -8.02
N ASP A 8 0.91 24.52 -7.46
CA ASP A 8 2.18 24.15 -6.85
C ASP A 8 2.00 23.23 -5.65
N ALA A 9 0.90 23.41 -4.91
CA ALA A 9 0.57 22.54 -3.79
C ALA A 9 0.20 21.14 -4.29
N LYS A 10 -0.52 21.05 -5.41
CA LYS A 10 -0.84 19.75 -5.99
C LYS A 10 0.42 19.01 -6.42
N GLU A 11 1.33 19.72 -7.04
CA GLU A 11 2.60 19.14 -7.45
C GLU A 11 3.42 18.69 -6.25
N CYS A 12 3.39 19.47 -5.18
CA CYS A 12 4.07 19.11 -3.94
C CYS A 12 3.48 17.84 -3.34
N VAL A 13 2.15 17.72 -3.33
CA VAL A 13 1.48 16.53 -2.83
C VAL A 13 1.86 15.30 -3.66
N GLN A 14 1.90 15.45 -4.98
CA GLN A 14 2.29 14.35 -5.85
C GLN A 14 3.71 13.87 -5.55
N GLU A 15 4.61 14.81 -5.32
CA GLU A 15 5.97 14.47 -4.96
C GLU A 15 6.04 13.80 -3.60
N CYS A 16 5.28 14.29 -2.64
CA CYS A 16 5.20 13.68 -1.31
C CYS A 16 4.66 12.26 -1.38
N VAL A 17 3.64 12.03 -2.19
CA VAL A 17 3.07 10.69 -2.34
C VAL A 17 4.11 9.76 -2.95
N SER A 18 4.83 10.23 -3.97
CA SER A 18 5.87 9.44 -4.61
C SER A 18 6.96 9.06 -3.63
N GLU A 19 7.42 10.02 -2.83
CA GLU A 19 8.43 9.76 -1.82
C GLU A 19 7.92 8.82 -0.74
N PHE A 20 6.66 9.00 -0.34
CA PHE A 20 6.05 8.13 0.67
C PHE A 20 5.98 6.69 0.18
N ILE A 21 5.55 6.50 -1.06
CA ILE A 21 5.49 5.16 -1.66
C ILE A 21 6.87 4.51 -1.65
N SER A 22 7.89 5.25 -2.08
CA SER A 22 9.25 4.75 -2.11
C SER A 22 9.76 4.39 -0.71
N PHE A 23 9.44 5.22 0.25
CA PHE A 23 9.87 5.03 1.63
C PHE A 23 9.25 3.76 2.23
N ILE A 24 7.95 3.62 2.09
CA ILE A 24 7.24 2.45 2.63
C ILE A 24 7.65 1.18 1.89
N THR A 25 7.76 1.26 0.56
CA THR A 25 8.10 0.10 -0.26
C THR A 25 9.52 -0.38 0.05
N SER A 26 10.43 0.54 0.30
CA SER A 26 11.81 0.19 0.64
C SER A 26 11.85 -0.61 1.95
N GLU A 27 11.11 -0.17 2.94
CA GLU A 27 11.04 -0.89 4.21
C GLU A 27 10.40 -2.27 4.03
N ALA A 28 9.31 -2.33 3.29
CA ALA A 28 8.63 -3.59 3.04
C ALA A 28 9.50 -4.55 2.23
N SER A 29 10.26 -4.00 1.29
CA SER A 29 11.17 -4.79 0.46
C SER A 29 12.25 -5.44 1.29
N GLU A 30 12.78 -4.73 2.25
CA GLU A 30 13.81 -5.28 3.12
C GLU A 30 13.30 -6.46 3.91
N ARG A 31 12.10 -6.35 4.46
CA ARG A 31 11.49 -7.46 5.19
C ARG A 31 11.25 -8.66 4.27
N CYS A 32 10.71 -8.39 3.08
CA CYS A 32 10.44 -9.42 2.10
C CYS A 32 11.74 -10.16 1.73
N HIS A 33 12.80 -9.40 1.55
CA HIS A 33 14.11 -9.96 1.21
C HIS A 33 14.66 -10.82 2.36
N GLN A 34 14.51 -10.37 3.58
CA GLN A 34 14.96 -11.13 4.74
C GLN A 34 14.24 -12.46 4.87
N GLU A 35 12.98 -12.50 4.47
CA GLU A 35 12.18 -13.73 4.49
C GLU A 35 12.30 -14.52 3.19
N LYS A 36 13.19 -14.09 2.31
CA LYS A 36 13.48 -14.78 1.05
C LYS A 36 12.25 -14.95 0.16
N ARG A 37 11.35 -13.99 0.22
CA ARG A 37 10.19 -13.96 -0.66
C ARG A 37 10.47 -13.05 -1.84
N LYS A 38 9.77 -13.28 -2.94
CA LYS A 38 10.01 -12.56 -4.19
C LYS A 38 9.04 -11.41 -4.43
N THR A 39 7.95 -11.37 -3.69
CA THR A 39 6.87 -10.40 -3.94
C THR A 39 6.46 -9.74 -2.64
N ILE A 40 6.35 -8.42 -2.69
CA ILE A 40 5.84 -7.64 -1.56
C ILE A 40 4.32 -7.70 -1.62
N ASN A 41 3.68 -8.13 -0.54
CA ASN A 41 2.22 -8.16 -0.49
C ASN A 41 1.69 -7.04 0.41
N GLY A 42 0.34 -6.96 0.51
CA GLY A 42 -0.28 -5.90 1.29
C GLY A 42 0.08 -5.91 2.76
N GLU A 43 0.24 -7.10 3.34
CA GLU A 43 0.63 -7.19 4.75
C GLU A 43 2.03 -6.64 4.98
N ASP A 44 2.91 -6.80 4.02
CA ASP A 44 4.27 -6.25 4.12
C ASP A 44 4.22 -4.74 4.18
N ILE A 45 3.36 -4.13 3.39
CA ILE A 45 3.17 -2.69 3.38
C ILE A 45 2.63 -2.21 4.73
N LEU A 46 1.60 -2.90 5.24
CA LEU A 46 1.00 -2.53 6.52
C LEU A 46 2.00 -2.68 7.67
N PHE A 47 2.78 -3.75 7.65
CA PHE A 47 3.81 -3.95 8.65
C PHE A 47 4.88 -2.87 8.58
N ALA A 48 5.30 -2.51 7.37
CA ALA A 48 6.28 -1.45 7.18
C ALA A 48 5.76 -0.12 7.72
N MET A 49 4.50 0.18 7.46
CA MET A 49 3.89 1.41 7.97
C MET A 49 3.86 1.43 9.49
N SER A 50 3.53 0.31 10.10
CA SER A 50 3.53 0.20 11.56
C SER A 50 4.95 0.39 12.11
N THR A 51 5.93 -0.25 11.49
CA THR A 51 7.33 -0.14 11.90
C THR A 51 7.83 1.29 11.82
N LEU A 52 7.39 2.04 10.80
CA LEU A 52 7.84 3.40 10.56
C LEU A 52 7.04 4.46 11.31
N GLY A 53 6.07 4.04 12.11
CA GLY A 53 5.33 4.97 12.96
C GLY A 53 4.01 5.47 12.40
N PHE A 54 3.48 4.82 11.39
CA PHE A 54 2.21 5.22 10.77
C PHE A 54 1.06 4.34 11.23
N ASP A 55 1.04 4.02 12.53
CA ASP A 55 0.05 3.09 13.08
C ASP A 55 -1.38 3.54 12.86
N SER A 56 -1.62 4.85 12.86
CA SER A 56 -2.97 5.36 12.70
C SER A 56 -3.58 5.04 11.35
N TYR A 57 -2.74 4.73 10.36
CA TYR A 57 -3.21 4.37 9.03
C TYR A 57 -3.38 2.87 8.83
N VAL A 58 -2.85 2.06 9.74
CA VAL A 58 -2.79 0.61 9.55
C VAL A 58 -4.19 -0.01 9.57
N GLU A 59 -5.00 0.33 10.58
CA GLU A 59 -6.33 -0.28 10.69
C GLU A 59 -7.26 0.07 9.52
N PRO A 60 -7.37 1.35 9.10
CA PRO A 60 -8.18 1.66 7.93
C PRO A 60 -7.71 0.96 6.66
N LEU A 61 -6.40 0.87 6.47
CA LEU A 61 -5.85 0.24 5.28
C LEU A 61 -5.98 -1.28 5.34
N LYS A 62 -5.93 -1.85 6.54
CA LYS A 62 -6.16 -3.26 6.74
C LYS A 62 -7.58 -3.64 6.31
N LEU A 63 -8.55 -2.82 6.70
CA LEU A 63 -9.92 -3.02 6.28
C LEU A 63 -10.07 -2.88 4.77
N TYR A 64 -9.42 -1.88 4.19
CA TYR A 64 -9.42 -1.68 2.74
C TYR A 64 -8.85 -2.91 2.03
N LEU A 65 -7.72 -3.42 2.50
CA LEU A 65 -7.08 -4.58 1.91
C LEU A 65 -7.98 -5.80 1.97
N GLN A 66 -8.65 -5.99 3.10
CA GLN A 66 -9.57 -7.10 3.27
C GLN A 66 -10.71 -7.03 2.25
N LYS A 67 -11.31 -5.85 2.11
CA LYS A 67 -12.39 -5.66 1.14
C LYS A 67 -11.91 -5.79 -0.29
N PHE A 68 -10.72 -5.29 -0.58
CA PHE A 68 -10.12 -5.42 -1.91
C PHE A 68 -9.96 -6.88 -2.28
N ARG A 69 -9.50 -7.69 -1.33
CA ARG A 69 -9.33 -9.12 -1.56
C ARG A 69 -10.66 -9.84 -1.75
N GLU A 70 -11.70 -9.43 -1.02
CA GLU A 70 -13.02 -10.01 -1.20
C GLU A 70 -13.55 -9.75 -2.59
N VAL A 71 -13.42 -8.51 -3.08
CA VAL A 71 -13.88 -8.16 -4.42
C VAL A 71 -13.08 -8.92 -5.46
N ASN A 72 -11.77 -9.00 -5.32
CA ASN A 72 -10.93 -9.75 -6.25
C ASN A 72 -11.21 -11.24 -6.20
N LYS A 73 -11.55 -11.76 -5.04
CA LYS A 73 -11.88 -13.16 -4.89
C LYS A 73 -13.16 -13.49 -5.66
N ILE A 74 -14.15 -12.60 -5.60
CA ILE A 74 -15.37 -12.78 -6.37
C ILE A 74 -15.06 -12.73 -7.85
N SER A 75 -14.27 -11.77 -8.29
CA SER A 75 -13.84 -11.68 -9.69
C SER A 75 -12.99 -12.88 -10.09
N ALA A 76 -12.15 -13.35 -9.17
CA ALA A 76 -11.24 -14.45 -9.45
C ALA A 76 -11.96 -15.78 -9.58
N SER A 77 -13.18 -15.89 -9.06
CA SER A 77 -13.96 -17.13 -9.23
C SER A 77 -14.27 -17.38 -10.69
N ASP A 78 -14.17 -16.35 -11.53
CA ASP A 78 -14.35 -16.49 -12.96
C ASP A 78 -13.02 -16.70 -13.69
N THR A 79 -11.90 -16.66 -12.97
CA THR A 79 -10.57 -16.73 -13.54
C THR A 79 -9.78 -17.82 -12.81
N PRO A 80 -9.66 -19.02 -13.40
CA PRO A 80 -9.17 -20.17 -12.64
C PRO A 80 -7.70 -20.11 -12.23
N ASN A 81 -6.86 -19.29 -12.82
CA ASN A 81 -5.45 -19.27 -12.42
C ASN A 81 -5.09 -18.01 -11.67
N GLN A 82 -5.86 -17.70 -10.70
CA GLN A 82 -5.56 -16.63 -9.79
C GLN A 82 -4.50 -17.10 -8.79
N SER A 83 -3.45 -16.36 -8.68
CA SER A 83 -2.41 -16.69 -7.72
C SER A 83 -2.32 -15.68 -6.58
#